data_416f8a0b2d216da7705cff70546cdf15
#
_entry.id   416f8a0b2d216da7705cff70546cdf15
#
_cell.length_a   1.000
_cell.length_b   1.000
_cell.length_c   1.000
_cell.angle_alpha   90.00
_cell.angle_beta   90.00
_cell.angle_gamma   90.00
#
_symmetry.space_group_name_H-M   'P 1'
#
loop_
_entity.id
_entity.type
_entity.pdbx_description
1 polymer ?
#
loop_
_entity_poly.entity_id
_entity_poly.type
_entity_poly.pdbx_seq_one_letter_code
_entity_poly.pdbx_strand_id
1 'polypeptide(L)'
;MDTHPDSLSGAQDSPHVNANTTFPSLVSCVARQWRRALDAELQPLGLTEATWRALLHASRAAAPLHQKDLARTMGLDSSSVVRLLVTLERDGHIVRVEDADDKRAKRILLTESGRALSLRVESIAGEVRARLLGGLPEGELALAMTVLRQVSATLAANNSDPQS
;
A
#
# COMPACT_ATOMS: atom_id res chain seq x y z
N MET A 1 -11.58 62.95 1.13
CA MET A 1 -11.33 62.21 2.39
C MET A 1 -11.58 60.76 2.06
N ASP A 2 -10.47 60.13 1.61
CA ASP A 2 -10.47 58.80 1.04
C ASP A 2 -10.46 57.75 2.15
N THR A 3 -11.35 56.80 2.06
CA THR A 3 -11.25 55.57 2.86
C THR A 3 -11.34 54.37 1.93
N HIS A 4 -10.19 53.80 1.71
CA HIS A 4 -9.92 52.59 1.00
C HIS A 4 -10.27 51.38 1.88
N PRO A 5 -11.04 50.36 1.44
CA PRO A 5 -11.15 49.10 2.13
C PRO A 5 -10.07 48.16 1.62
N ASP A 6 -9.29 47.74 2.55
CA ASP A 6 -8.18 46.81 2.44
C ASP A 6 -8.66 45.43 2.03
N SER A 7 -8.15 44.95 0.92
CA SER A 7 -8.47 43.64 0.33
C SER A 7 -7.66 42.57 1.04
N LEU A 8 -8.33 41.77 1.87
CA LEU A 8 -7.75 40.53 2.40
C LEU A 8 -7.75 39.47 1.29
N SER A 9 -6.67 39.45 0.52
CA SER A 9 -6.33 38.35 -0.38
C SER A 9 -5.71 37.21 0.43
N GLY A 10 -6.54 36.31 0.92
CA GLY A 10 -6.10 35.02 1.42
C GLY A 10 -5.74 34.13 0.23
N ALA A 11 -4.52 34.24 -0.27
CA ALA A 11 -3.96 33.30 -1.20
C ALA A 11 -3.82 31.95 -0.48
N GLN A 12 -4.74 31.03 -0.76
CA GLN A 12 -4.60 29.63 -0.42
C GLN A 12 -3.43 29.11 -1.25
N ASP A 13 -2.34 28.82 -0.57
CA ASP A 13 -1.13 28.21 -1.12
C ASP A 13 -1.47 26.74 -1.44
N SER A 14 -2.14 26.53 -2.58
CA SER A 14 -2.33 25.20 -3.14
C SER A 14 -0.97 24.68 -3.56
N PRO A 15 -0.54 23.47 -3.16
CA PRO A 15 0.72 22.92 -3.59
C PRO A 15 0.74 22.89 -5.12
N HIS A 16 1.69 23.61 -5.71
CA HIS A 16 1.87 23.75 -7.15
C HIS A 16 2.03 22.36 -7.79
N VAL A 17 0.93 21.81 -8.29
CA VAL A 17 0.97 20.71 -9.23
C VAL A 17 1.55 21.30 -10.52
N ASN A 18 2.82 21.06 -10.79
CA ASN A 18 3.44 21.49 -12.03
C ASN A 18 2.57 21.04 -13.20
N ALA A 19 2.26 21.97 -14.13
CA ALA A 19 1.43 21.71 -15.29
C ALA A 19 1.90 20.53 -16.18
N ASN A 20 3.11 20.05 -15.96
CA ASN A 20 3.70 18.85 -16.59
C ASN A 20 3.50 17.54 -15.83
N THR A 21 2.77 17.55 -14.70
CA THR A 21 2.53 16.30 -13.95
C THR A 21 1.50 15.46 -14.67
N THR A 22 1.95 14.40 -15.34
CA THR A 22 1.05 13.43 -15.98
C THR A 22 0.36 12.57 -14.92
N PHE A 23 -0.82 12.02 -15.26
CA PHE A 23 -1.56 11.10 -14.39
C PHE A 23 -0.67 9.98 -13.79
N PRO A 24 0.16 9.24 -14.56
CA PRO A 24 1.03 8.21 -13.99
C PRO A 24 2.06 8.76 -12.99
N SER A 25 2.61 9.94 -13.25
CA SER A 25 3.58 10.58 -12.35
C SER A 25 2.92 10.99 -11.03
N LEU A 26 1.69 11.50 -11.07
CA LEU A 26 0.95 11.86 -9.87
C LEU A 26 0.60 10.62 -9.04
N VAL A 27 0.10 9.56 -9.66
CA VAL A 27 -0.19 8.28 -9.00
C VAL A 27 1.05 7.73 -8.30
N SER A 28 2.19 7.72 -9.00
CA SER A 28 3.47 7.24 -8.45
C SER A 28 3.95 8.11 -7.28
N CYS A 29 3.79 9.44 -7.39
CA CYS A 29 4.16 10.39 -6.34
C CYS A 29 3.32 10.17 -5.08
N VAL A 30 1.99 10.13 -5.23
CA VAL A 30 1.05 9.90 -4.12
C VAL A 30 1.32 8.55 -3.46
N ALA A 31 1.48 7.48 -4.23
CA ALA A 31 1.77 6.15 -3.70
C ALA A 31 3.07 6.12 -2.89
N ARG A 32 4.13 6.81 -3.35
CA ARG A 32 5.39 6.92 -2.63
C ARG A 32 5.27 7.72 -1.33
N GLN A 33 4.57 8.87 -1.36
CA GLN A 33 4.35 9.71 -0.19
C GLN A 33 3.49 8.99 0.86
N TRP A 34 2.47 8.27 0.41
CA TRP A 34 1.61 7.44 1.27
C TRP A 34 2.42 6.37 2.01
N ARG A 35 3.28 5.64 1.29
CA ARG A 35 4.16 4.64 1.91
C ARG A 35 5.11 5.26 2.93
N ARG A 36 5.70 6.43 2.63
CA ARG A 36 6.56 7.14 3.58
C ARG A 36 5.82 7.54 4.85
N ALA A 37 4.57 7.99 4.72
CA ALA A 37 3.75 8.33 5.88
C ALA A 37 3.47 7.11 6.77
N LEU A 38 3.21 5.95 6.16
CA LEU A 38 3.06 4.68 6.88
C LEU A 38 4.37 4.21 7.51
N ASP A 39 5.48 4.29 6.79
CA ASP A 39 6.80 3.91 7.30
C ASP A 39 7.18 4.69 8.56
N ALA A 40 6.94 6.00 8.56
CA ALA A 40 7.23 6.85 9.72
C ALA A 40 6.46 6.41 10.98
N GLU A 41 5.18 6.04 10.82
CA GLU A 41 4.34 5.58 11.93
C GLU A 41 4.64 4.13 12.36
N LEU A 42 5.15 3.30 11.45
CA LEU A 42 5.44 1.89 11.71
C LEU A 42 6.88 1.62 12.14
N GLN A 43 7.80 2.59 11.96
CA GLN A 43 9.18 2.49 12.38
C GLN A 43 9.35 2.12 13.86
N PRO A 44 8.57 2.67 14.82
CA PRO A 44 8.69 2.30 16.23
C PRO A 44 8.38 0.83 16.52
N LEU A 45 7.72 0.13 15.59
CA LEU A 45 7.46 -1.32 15.68
C LEU A 45 8.62 -2.16 15.12
N GLY A 46 9.72 -1.55 14.67
CA GLY A 46 10.83 -2.24 14.04
C GLY A 46 10.54 -2.77 12.64
N LEU A 47 9.46 -2.31 12.00
CA LEU A 47 9.04 -2.77 10.68
C LEU A 47 9.61 -1.90 9.56
N THR A 48 10.05 -2.54 8.49
CA THR A 48 10.38 -1.89 7.22
C THR A 48 9.17 -1.88 6.27
N GLU A 49 9.22 -1.08 5.21
CA GLU A 49 8.18 -1.07 4.16
C GLU A 49 7.87 -2.50 3.67
N ALA A 50 8.90 -3.30 3.40
CA ALA A 50 8.73 -4.64 2.90
C ALA A 50 8.01 -5.56 3.92
N THR A 51 8.39 -5.48 5.20
CA THR A 51 7.82 -6.35 6.25
C THR A 51 6.38 -6.01 6.59
N TRP A 52 6.03 -4.73 6.81
CA TRP A 52 4.65 -4.38 7.12
C TRP A 52 3.71 -4.61 5.92
N ARG A 53 4.17 -4.36 4.68
CA ARG A 53 3.37 -4.67 3.49
C ARG A 53 3.09 -6.15 3.38
N ALA A 54 4.08 -7.01 3.59
CA ALA A 54 3.88 -8.46 3.55
C ALA A 54 2.89 -8.93 4.62
N LEU A 55 2.98 -8.40 5.85
CA LEU A 55 2.03 -8.70 6.92
C LEU A 55 0.61 -8.28 6.55
N LEU A 56 0.41 -7.07 5.99
CA LEU A 56 -0.89 -6.60 5.53
C LEU A 56 -1.46 -7.48 4.41
N HIS A 57 -0.65 -7.89 3.45
CA HIS A 57 -1.12 -8.78 2.39
C HIS A 57 -1.50 -10.15 2.94
N ALA A 58 -0.71 -10.70 3.86
CA ALA A 58 -1.00 -11.99 4.48
C ALA A 58 -2.25 -11.94 5.38
N SER A 59 -2.47 -10.83 6.11
CA SER A 59 -3.64 -10.69 7.00
C SER A 59 -4.95 -10.50 6.24
N ARG A 60 -4.90 -9.82 5.10
CA ARG A 60 -6.09 -9.53 4.26
C ARG A 60 -6.48 -10.66 3.32
N ALA A 61 -5.61 -11.64 3.16
CA ALA A 61 -5.88 -12.76 2.28
C ALA A 61 -6.96 -13.68 2.85
N ALA A 62 -7.94 -14.06 2.04
CA ALA A 62 -9.00 -14.98 2.43
C ALA A 62 -8.50 -16.41 2.73
N ALA A 63 -7.31 -16.76 2.21
CA ALA A 63 -6.63 -18.04 2.42
C ALA A 63 -5.12 -17.81 2.51
N PRO A 64 -4.36 -18.75 3.10
CA PRO A 64 -2.90 -18.67 3.14
C PRO A 64 -2.28 -18.45 1.76
N LEU A 65 -1.46 -17.39 1.64
CA LEU A 65 -0.84 -17.01 0.38
C LEU A 65 0.32 -17.92 0.01
N HIS A 66 0.44 -18.25 -1.26
CA HIS A 66 1.68 -18.77 -1.78
C HIS A 66 2.75 -17.68 -1.90
N GLN A 67 4.00 -18.06 -1.75
CA GLN A 67 5.13 -17.14 -1.90
C GLN A 67 5.11 -16.41 -3.26
N LYS A 68 4.76 -17.11 -4.35
CA LYS A 68 4.64 -16.54 -5.70
C LYS A 68 3.55 -15.47 -5.81
N ASP A 69 2.44 -15.65 -5.07
CA ASP A 69 1.33 -14.71 -5.09
C ASP A 69 1.67 -13.45 -4.28
N LEU A 70 2.36 -13.62 -3.15
CA LEU A 70 2.89 -12.48 -2.40
C LEU A 70 3.90 -11.69 -3.25
N ALA A 71 4.81 -12.36 -3.96
CA ALA A 71 5.77 -11.73 -4.87
C ALA A 71 5.06 -10.85 -5.92
N ARG A 72 4.06 -11.43 -6.59
CA ARG A 72 3.25 -10.74 -7.61
C ARG A 72 2.53 -9.52 -7.03
N THR A 73 1.86 -9.70 -5.89
CA THR A 73 1.09 -8.62 -5.24
C THR A 73 1.97 -7.48 -4.77
N MET A 74 3.18 -7.79 -4.31
CA MET A 74 4.14 -6.78 -3.85
C MET A 74 4.98 -6.16 -4.98
N GLY A 75 4.95 -6.72 -6.18
CA GLY A 75 5.81 -6.32 -7.30
C GLY A 75 7.28 -6.61 -7.05
N LEU A 76 7.59 -7.71 -6.36
CA LEU A 76 8.94 -8.11 -5.99
C LEU A 76 9.37 -9.34 -6.78
N ASP A 77 10.68 -9.46 -7.00
CA ASP A 77 11.28 -10.68 -7.52
C ASP A 77 11.29 -11.80 -6.46
N SER A 78 11.40 -13.05 -6.91
CA SER A 78 11.35 -14.23 -6.04
C SER A 78 12.43 -14.21 -4.96
N SER A 79 13.64 -13.72 -5.25
CA SER A 79 14.75 -13.71 -4.29
C SER A 79 14.53 -12.68 -3.18
N SER A 80 13.96 -11.53 -3.51
CA SER A 80 13.59 -10.49 -2.54
C SER A 80 12.50 -10.97 -1.59
N VAL A 81 11.48 -11.68 -2.11
CA VAL A 81 10.43 -12.27 -1.28
C VAL A 81 10.97 -13.36 -0.37
N VAL A 82 11.88 -14.21 -0.85
CA VAL A 82 12.50 -15.24 0.00
C VAL A 82 13.20 -14.60 1.20
N ARG A 83 14.04 -13.58 0.98
CA ARG A 83 14.75 -12.86 2.06
C ARG A 83 13.79 -12.21 3.05
N LEU A 84 12.73 -11.59 2.54
CA LEU A 84 11.68 -10.99 3.35
C LEU A 84 10.99 -12.04 4.25
N LEU A 85 10.60 -13.17 3.68
CA LEU A 85 9.94 -14.25 4.42
C LEU A 85 10.87 -14.91 5.45
N VAL A 86 12.16 -15.04 5.14
CA VAL A 86 13.16 -15.51 6.12
C VAL A 86 13.24 -14.56 7.32
N THR A 87 13.20 -13.25 7.09
CA THR A 87 13.18 -12.25 8.17
C THR A 87 11.94 -12.39 9.03
N LEU A 88 10.75 -12.42 8.43
CA LEU A 88 9.48 -12.54 9.15
C LEU A 88 9.33 -13.87 9.91
N GLU A 89 9.88 -14.96 9.37
CA GLU A 89 9.90 -16.27 10.02
C GLU A 89 10.88 -16.30 11.20
N ARG A 90 12.09 -15.76 11.03
CA ARG A 90 13.07 -15.59 12.11
C ARG A 90 12.52 -14.76 13.27
N ASP A 91 11.79 -13.70 12.96
CA ASP A 91 11.20 -12.80 13.93
C ASP A 91 9.88 -13.36 14.53
N GLY A 92 9.49 -14.59 14.12
CA GLY A 92 8.38 -15.34 14.69
C GLY A 92 6.99 -14.86 14.25
N HIS A 93 6.88 -14.08 13.19
CA HIS A 93 5.60 -13.52 12.73
C HIS A 93 4.87 -14.40 11.73
N ILE A 94 5.60 -15.26 11.03
CA ILE A 94 5.04 -16.22 10.08
C ILE A 94 5.66 -17.61 10.27
N VAL A 95 4.96 -18.61 9.72
CA VAL A 95 5.50 -19.93 9.43
C VAL A 95 5.25 -20.26 7.97
N ARG A 96 6.18 -20.98 7.34
CA ARG A 96 6.03 -21.49 5.98
C ARG A 96 5.77 -22.99 6.02
N VAL A 97 4.61 -23.41 5.57
CA VAL A 97 4.21 -24.81 5.52
C VAL A 97 4.16 -25.29 4.07
N GLU A 98 4.37 -26.59 3.87
CA GLU A 98 4.19 -27.20 2.55
C GLU A 98 2.71 -27.11 2.14
N ASP A 99 2.49 -26.86 0.85
CA ASP A 99 1.14 -26.90 0.30
C ASP A 99 0.65 -28.36 0.24
N ALA A 100 -0.62 -28.59 0.56
CA ALA A 100 -1.19 -29.92 0.56
C ALA A 100 -1.28 -30.54 -0.85
N ASP A 101 -1.48 -29.69 -1.87
CA ASP A 101 -1.68 -30.09 -3.25
C ASP A 101 -0.40 -30.05 -4.08
N ASP A 102 0.57 -29.19 -3.70
CA ASP A 102 1.88 -29.07 -4.35
C ASP A 102 2.99 -28.94 -3.31
N LYS A 103 3.64 -30.06 -2.99
CA LYS A 103 4.76 -30.12 -2.02
C LYS A 103 5.96 -29.22 -2.37
N ARG A 104 6.06 -28.74 -3.62
CA ARG A 104 7.10 -27.78 -4.04
C ARG A 104 6.73 -26.34 -3.70
N ALA A 105 5.44 -26.07 -3.46
CA ALA A 105 4.95 -24.78 -3.06
C ALA A 105 4.92 -24.65 -1.54
N LYS A 106 5.15 -23.44 -1.04
CA LYS A 106 5.00 -23.12 0.39
C LYS A 106 3.91 -22.08 0.58
N ARG A 107 3.05 -22.33 1.56
CA ARG A 107 2.03 -21.39 2.05
C ARG A 107 2.58 -20.62 3.23
N ILE A 108 2.21 -19.35 3.29
CA ILE A 108 2.58 -18.42 4.34
C ILE A 108 1.41 -18.34 5.33
N LEU A 109 1.66 -18.68 6.58
CA LEU A 109 0.70 -18.58 7.67
C LEU A 109 1.20 -17.57 8.71
N LEU A 110 0.32 -16.69 9.16
CA LEU A 110 0.62 -15.81 10.29
C LEU A 110 0.59 -16.62 11.58
N THR A 111 1.59 -16.44 12.43
CA THR A 111 1.57 -16.91 13.81
C THR A 111 0.60 -16.06 14.64
N GLU A 112 0.40 -16.40 15.91
CA GLU A 112 -0.35 -15.54 16.84
C GLU A 112 0.29 -14.16 16.98
N SER A 113 1.63 -14.12 17.15
CA SER A 113 2.40 -12.88 17.16
C SER A 113 2.26 -12.09 15.85
N GLY A 114 2.31 -12.77 14.69
CA GLY A 114 2.12 -12.15 13.40
C GLY A 114 0.72 -11.57 13.22
N ARG A 115 -0.33 -12.26 13.69
CA ARG A 115 -1.70 -11.74 13.69
C ARG A 115 -1.86 -10.52 14.58
N ALA A 116 -1.33 -10.55 15.79
CA ALA A 116 -1.36 -9.42 16.71
C ALA A 116 -0.64 -8.20 16.12
N LEU A 117 0.54 -8.41 15.51
CA LEU A 117 1.29 -7.34 14.85
C LEU A 117 0.54 -6.80 13.63
N SER A 118 -0.07 -7.67 12.82
CA SER A 118 -0.87 -7.25 11.64
C SER A 118 -2.05 -6.38 12.05
N LEU A 119 -2.74 -6.67 13.16
CA LEU A 119 -3.83 -5.83 13.67
C LEU A 119 -3.33 -4.44 14.07
N ARG A 120 -2.15 -4.34 14.69
CA ARG A 120 -1.54 -3.04 15.00
C ARG A 120 -1.19 -2.26 13.74
N VAL A 121 -0.62 -2.92 12.73
CA VAL A 121 -0.32 -2.31 11.44
C VAL A 121 -1.61 -1.83 10.75
N GLU A 122 -2.69 -2.61 10.79
CA GLU A 122 -4.00 -2.20 10.25
C GLU A 122 -4.58 -0.98 10.97
N SER A 123 -4.48 -0.91 12.30
CA SER A 123 -4.92 0.25 13.08
C SER A 123 -4.19 1.51 12.65
N ILE A 124 -2.85 1.47 12.64
CA ILE A 124 -2.01 2.60 12.22
C ILE A 124 -2.30 3.00 10.76
N ALA A 125 -2.45 2.02 9.87
CA ALA A 125 -2.81 2.31 8.47
C ALA A 125 -4.21 2.94 8.36
N GLY A 126 -5.14 2.57 9.22
CA GLY A 126 -6.45 3.18 9.35
C GLY A 126 -6.38 4.64 9.80
N GLU A 127 -5.57 4.95 10.80
CA GLU A 127 -5.34 6.30 11.32
C GLU A 127 -4.69 7.21 10.27
N VAL A 128 -3.63 6.72 9.59
CA VAL A 128 -2.99 7.44 8.49
C VAL A 128 -3.99 7.72 7.37
N ARG A 129 -4.80 6.73 6.99
CA ARG A 129 -5.84 6.90 5.97
C ARG A 129 -6.88 7.95 6.39
N ALA A 130 -7.38 7.89 7.61
CA ALA A 130 -8.36 8.85 8.13
C ALA A 130 -7.78 10.27 8.13
N ARG A 131 -6.52 10.44 8.57
CA ARG A 131 -5.83 11.72 8.57
C ARG A 131 -5.64 12.30 7.17
N LEU A 132 -5.25 11.47 6.20
CA LEU A 132 -4.94 11.93 4.84
C LEU A 132 -6.17 12.14 3.96
N LEU A 133 -7.25 11.39 4.19
CA LEU A 133 -8.45 11.43 3.36
C LEU A 133 -9.64 12.11 4.05
N GLY A 134 -9.60 12.33 5.37
CA GLY A 134 -10.74 12.80 6.14
C GLY A 134 -11.23 14.22 5.79
N GLY A 135 -10.43 15.01 5.07
CA GLY A 135 -10.82 16.32 4.55
C GLY A 135 -11.42 16.31 3.15
N LEU A 136 -11.47 15.14 2.48
CA LEU A 136 -11.99 15.04 1.12
C LEU A 136 -13.49 14.75 1.12
N PRO A 137 -14.27 15.38 0.20
CA PRO A 137 -15.67 15.01 0.00
C PRO A 137 -15.80 13.53 -0.39
N GLU A 138 -16.75 12.82 0.21
CA GLU A 138 -16.94 11.38 -0.01
C GLU A 138 -17.17 11.04 -1.50
N GLY A 139 -17.92 11.86 -2.21
CA GLY A 139 -18.18 11.67 -3.64
C GLY A 139 -16.92 11.80 -4.51
N GLU A 140 -16.02 12.72 -4.18
CA GLU A 140 -14.75 12.89 -4.91
C GLU A 140 -13.82 11.71 -4.68
N LEU A 141 -13.72 11.23 -3.44
CA LEU A 141 -12.96 10.04 -3.11
C LEU A 141 -13.50 8.80 -3.83
N ALA A 142 -14.83 8.62 -3.86
CA ALA A 142 -15.46 7.51 -4.55
C ALA A 142 -15.18 7.55 -6.07
N LEU A 143 -15.23 8.73 -6.68
CA LEU A 143 -14.91 8.92 -8.09
C LEU A 143 -13.44 8.59 -8.38
N ALA A 144 -12.52 9.13 -7.59
CA ALA A 144 -11.08 8.85 -7.72
C ALA A 144 -10.78 7.35 -7.63
N MET A 145 -11.40 6.65 -6.66
CA MET A 145 -11.27 5.20 -6.50
C MET A 145 -11.82 4.44 -7.71
N THR A 146 -12.91 4.91 -8.31
CA THR A 146 -13.50 4.30 -9.51
C THR A 146 -12.56 4.41 -10.70
N VAL A 147 -12.02 5.62 -10.95
CA VAL A 147 -11.04 5.85 -12.02
C VAL A 147 -9.81 4.98 -11.87
N LEU A 148 -9.23 4.92 -10.65
CA LEU A 148 -8.05 4.10 -10.39
C LEU A 148 -8.31 2.60 -10.59
N ARG A 149 -9.50 2.09 -10.21
CA ARG A 149 -9.89 0.70 -10.47
C ARG A 149 -10.02 0.40 -11.96
N GLN A 150 -10.61 1.30 -12.74
CA GLN A 150 -10.72 1.15 -14.20
C GLN A 150 -9.34 1.09 -14.86
N VAL A 151 -8.46 2.02 -14.52
CA VAL A 151 -7.07 2.02 -15.03
C VAL A 151 -6.35 0.74 -14.65
N SER A 152 -6.47 0.29 -13.40
CA SER A 152 -5.87 -0.97 -12.94
C SER A 152 -6.39 -2.19 -13.70
N ALA A 153 -7.70 -2.27 -13.97
CA ALA A 153 -8.30 -3.36 -14.75
C ALA A 153 -7.79 -3.37 -16.19
N THR A 154 -7.69 -2.20 -16.84
CA THR A 154 -7.16 -2.08 -18.20
C THR A 154 -5.70 -2.53 -18.27
N LEU A 155 -4.87 -2.11 -17.31
CA LEU A 155 -3.47 -2.54 -17.24
C LEU A 155 -3.33 -4.05 -17.02
N ALA A 156 -4.19 -4.65 -16.20
CA ALA A 156 -4.20 -6.09 -15.97
C ALA A 156 -4.58 -6.87 -17.24
N ALA A 157 -5.59 -6.41 -17.98
CA ALA A 157 -6.01 -7.01 -19.24
C ALA A 157 -4.88 -6.98 -20.29
N ASN A 158 -4.20 -5.84 -20.43
CA ASN A 158 -3.09 -5.68 -21.39
C ASN A 158 -1.87 -6.55 -21.04
N ASN A 159 -1.64 -6.83 -19.75
CA ASN A 159 -0.55 -7.71 -19.31
C ASN A 159 -0.90 -9.22 -19.42
N SER A 160 -2.18 -9.54 -19.65
CA SER A 160 -2.66 -10.92 -19.78
C SER A 160 -2.72 -11.39 -21.22
N ASP A 161 -2.50 -10.49 -22.19
CA ASP A 161 -2.42 -10.78 -23.62
C ASP A 161 -0.96 -10.72 -24.06
N PRO A 162 -0.22 -11.84 -24.06
CA PRO A 162 1.14 -11.89 -24.59
C PRO A 162 1.02 -11.95 -26.12
N GLN A 163 0.93 -10.79 -26.75
CA GLN A 163 1.01 -10.69 -28.19
C GLN A 163 2.44 -10.92 -28.65
N SER A 164 2.61 -12.07 -29.33
CA SER A 164 3.51 -12.41 -30.43
C SER A 164 4.99 -12.38 -30.14
#